data_33a2dfbf0b971b4b473f98c5382fc614
#
_entry.id   33a2dfbf0b971b4b473f98c5382fc614
#
_cell.length_a   1.000
_cell.length_b   1.000
_cell.length_c   1.000
_cell.angle_alpha   90.00
_cell.angle_beta   90.00
_cell.angle_gamma   90.00
#
_symmetry.space_group_name_H-M   'P 1'
#
loop_
_entity.id
_entity.type
_entity.pdbx_description
1 polymer ?
#
loop_
_entity_poly.entity_id
_entity_poly.type
_entity_poly.pdbx_seq_one_letter_code
_entity_poly.pdbx_strand_id
1 'polypeptide(L)'
;MIIYTRPQLPWMWYPYLILSMTDTASPMYVKRDVQSVIIDAGVHKVFHVWGLKEYPGGYQLWIRKMVQFYDTVRRVVKDTWVVVPDYPSDYPNNPISNNVELTIRNIEYALNNYPDVKWIIPLQGKPNSVQSVANTIDRLKHLGLLKSSYVAVAPTCVTKSVDFLRRLAFTARQLLRDKRIHMFGVTARAWKDISRYVDSTDTITFNFYCLTYIGRRCSTFMEHVLGWLAFLDKLFKDGYITKEIYEKALHSVKINTSIREFESIMHLLSNTNVSKNKTII
;
A
#
# COMPACT_ATOMS: atom_id res chain seq x y z
N MET A 1 9.97 6.16 7.55
CA MET A 1 9.08 5.19 6.84
C MET A 1 8.13 5.96 5.94
N ILE A 2 8.04 5.59 4.67
CA ILE A 2 7.13 6.20 3.69
C ILE A 2 5.75 5.51 3.77
N ILE A 3 4.68 6.30 3.76
CA ILE A 3 3.30 5.77 3.69
C ILE A 3 2.79 5.97 2.27
N TYR A 4 2.55 4.89 1.55
CA TYR A 4 1.92 4.91 0.23
C TYR A 4 0.41 4.85 0.39
N THR A 5 -0.30 5.61 -0.43
CA THR A 5 -1.76 5.57 -0.49
C THR A 5 -2.25 6.07 -1.85
N ARG A 6 -3.52 5.83 -2.15
CA ARG A 6 -4.19 6.47 -3.27
C ARG A 6 -5.24 7.41 -2.71
N PRO A 7 -5.18 8.73 -2.95
CA PRO A 7 -6.24 9.65 -2.57
C PRO A 7 -7.60 9.22 -3.15
N GLN A 8 -8.68 9.57 -2.49
CA GLN A 8 -10.03 9.21 -2.95
C GLN A 8 -10.39 9.82 -4.30
N LEU A 9 -9.91 11.03 -4.55
CA LEU A 9 -10.25 11.78 -5.75
C LEU A 9 -8.97 12.15 -6.51
N PRO A 10 -8.95 12.06 -7.85
CA PRO A 10 -7.73 12.25 -8.66
C PRO A 10 -7.10 13.63 -8.54
N TRP A 11 -7.85 14.65 -8.16
CA TRP A 11 -7.32 16.00 -7.95
C TRP A 11 -6.65 16.21 -6.59
N MET A 12 -6.89 15.34 -5.60
CA MET A 12 -6.18 15.34 -4.32
C MET A 12 -4.73 14.93 -4.55
N TRP A 13 -3.79 15.78 -4.15
CA TRP A 13 -2.37 15.50 -4.33
C TRP A 13 -1.77 14.76 -3.15
N TYR A 14 -0.90 13.79 -3.46
CA TYR A 14 -0.03 13.12 -2.49
C TYR A 14 1.22 12.60 -3.20
N PRO A 15 2.43 12.67 -2.56
CA PRO A 15 3.68 12.35 -3.25
C PRO A 15 3.98 10.87 -3.41
N TYR A 16 3.38 9.99 -2.61
CA TYR A 16 3.69 8.56 -2.58
C TYR A 16 2.43 7.74 -2.88
N LEU A 17 2.30 7.29 -4.12
CA LEU A 17 1.09 6.61 -4.58
C LEU A 17 1.24 5.10 -4.64
N ILE A 18 0.19 4.37 -4.25
CA ILE A 18 -0.01 2.99 -4.65
C ILE A 18 -1.19 2.93 -5.61
N LEU A 19 -0.96 2.34 -6.79
CA LEU A 19 -1.93 2.26 -7.88
C LEU A 19 -2.23 0.79 -8.17
N SER A 20 -3.50 0.42 -8.21
CA SER A 20 -3.89 -0.96 -8.50
C SER A 20 -4.19 -1.16 -9.97
N MET A 21 -3.71 -2.27 -10.54
CA MET A 21 -4.03 -2.70 -11.90
C MET A 21 -5.52 -2.95 -12.14
N THR A 22 -6.28 -3.18 -11.08
CA THR A 22 -7.73 -3.41 -11.16
C THR A 22 -8.55 -2.11 -11.09
N ASP A 23 -7.88 -0.97 -10.98
CA ASP A 23 -8.53 0.33 -10.91
C ASP A 23 -8.30 1.14 -12.19
N THR A 24 -9.35 1.30 -12.97
CA THR A 24 -9.33 2.05 -14.24
C THR A 24 -9.01 3.54 -14.06
N ALA A 25 -9.22 4.10 -12.86
CA ALA A 25 -8.89 5.48 -12.55
C ALA A 25 -7.40 5.69 -12.19
N SER A 26 -6.62 4.61 -12.01
CA SER A 26 -5.21 4.69 -11.61
C SER A 26 -4.37 5.69 -12.43
N PRO A 27 -4.48 5.77 -13.78
CA PRO A 27 -3.70 6.72 -14.55
C PRO A 27 -3.98 8.19 -14.22
N MET A 28 -5.18 8.52 -13.73
CA MET A 28 -5.60 9.90 -13.42
C MET A 28 -4.84 10.49 -12.21
N TYR A 29 -4.22 9.65 -11.38
CA TYR A 29 -3.45 10.07 -10.21
C TYR A 29 -1.99 10.41 -10.54
N VAL A 30 -1.50 9.98 -11.70
CA VAL A 30 -0.09 10.14 -12.10
C VAL A 30 0.17 11.57 -12.55
N LYS A 31 0.91 12.34 -11.74
CA LYS A 31 1.28 13.73 -12.00
C LYS A 31 2.79 13.90 -11.87
N ARG A 32 3.35 14.94 -12.51
CA ARG A 32 4.80 15.19 -12.54
C ARG A 32 5.44 15.45 -11.18
N ASP A 33 4.66 15.91 -10.23
CA ASP A 33 5.09 16.24 -8.87
C ASP A 33 4.88 15.09 -7.85
N VAL A 34 4.44 13.94 -8.32
CA VAL A 34 4.46 12.70 -7.56
C VAL A 34 5.91 12.22 -7.47
N GLN A 35 6.36 11.87 -6.27
CA GLN A 35 7.75 11.48 -6.01
C GLN A 35 7.99 10.00 -6.26
N SER A 36 7.06 9.14 -5.84
CA SER A 36 7.19 7.69 -6.01
C SER A 36 5.84 7.02 -6.21
N VAL A 37 5.85 5.96 -7.04
CA VAL A 37 4.67 5.15 -7.34
C VAL A 37 4.98 3.67 -7.13
N ILE A 38 4.10 2.95 -6.44
CA ILE A 38 4.03 1.49 -6.44
C ILE A 38 2.82 1.06 -7.26
N ILE A 39 3.04 0.19 -8.24
CA ILE A 39 1.98 -0.46 -9.01
C ILE A 39 1.71 -1.82 -8.38
N ASP A 40 0.51 -1.98 -7.83
CA ASP A 40 0.01 -3.19 -7.20
C ASP A 40 -0.77 -4.05 -8.19
N ALA A 41 -0.64 -5.38 -8.07
CA ALA A 41 -1.29 -6.35 -8.95
C ALA A 41 -2.82 -6.41 -8.82
N GLY A 42 -3.38 -5.80 -7.78
CA GLY A 42 -4.83 -5.80 -7.52
C GLY A 42 -5.32 -7.10 -6.90
N VAL A 43 -4.47 -7.78 -6.17
CA VAL A 43 -4.67 -9.09 -5.53
C VAL A 43 -6.00 -9.17 -4.77
N HIS A 44 -6.29 -8.18 -3.93
CA HIS A 44 -7.54 -8.15 -3.15
C HIS A 44 -8.76 -8.18 -4.06
N LYS A 45 -8.78 -7.39 -5.13
CA LYS A 45 -9.94 -7.31 -6.02
C LYS A 45 -10.08 -8.57 -6.89
N VAL A 46 -8.96 -9.10 -7.40
CA VAL A 46 -8.96 -10.31 -8.24
C VAL A 46 -9.44 -11.53 -7.46
N PHE A 47 -8.87 -11.80 -6.31
CA PHE A 47 -9.11 -13.04 -5.59
C PHE A 47 -10.25 -12.93 -4.57
N HIS A 48 -10.41 -11.79 -3.90
CA HIS A 48 -11.42 -11.64 -2.87
C HIS A 48 -12.74 -11.06 -3.41
N VAL A 49 -12.70 -10.00 -4.20
CA VAL A 49 -13.94 -9.35 -4.69
C VAL A 49 -14.51 -10.10 -5.89
N TRP A 50 -13.68 -10.46 -6.88
CA TRP A 50 -14.13 -11.20 -8.07
C TRP A 50 -14.17 -12.71 -7.86
N GLY A 51 -13.54 -13.24 -6.80
CA GLY A 51 -13.52 -14.67 -6.48
C GLY A 51 -12.79 -15.53 -7.51
N LEU A 52 -11.85 -14.95 -8.28
CA LEU A 52 -11.11 -15.69 -9.29
C LEU A 52 -10.03 -16.55 -8.61
N LYS A 53 -9.65 -17.65 -9.27
CA LYS A 53 -8.55 -18.52 -8.83
C LYS A 53 -7.23 -18.25 -9.54
N GLU A 54 -7.26 -17.41 -10.57
CA GLU A 54 -6.12 -17.01 -11.38
C GLU A 54 -6.30 -15.56 -11.82
N TYR A 55 -5.24 -14.89 -12.18
CA TYR A 55 -5.27 -13.57 -12.80
C TYR A 55 -6.00 -13.60 -14.15
N PRO A 56 -6.77 -12.58 -14.52
CA PRO A 56 -7.49 -12.52 -15.79
C PRO A 56 -6.58 -12.70 -17.00
N GLY A 57 -6.79 -13.79 -17.75
CA GLY A 57 -5.94 -14.18 -18.89
C GLY A 57 -4.63 -14.86 -18.51
N GLY A 58 -4.48 -15.27 -17.23
CA GLY A 58 -3.30 -15.91 -16.69
C GLY A 58 -2.21 -14.90 -16.26
N TYR A 59 -1.30 -15.37 -15.38
CA TYR A 59 -0.27 -14.53 -14.76
C TYR A 59 0.67 -13.87 -15.79
N GLN A 60 1.01 -14.55 -16.87
CA GLN A 60 1.89 -14.02 -17.91
C GLN A 60 1.31 -12.80 -18.61
N LEU A 61 0.03 -12.87 -19.01
CA LEU A 61 -0.67 -11.75 -19.60
C LEU A 61 -0.82 -10.61 -18.60
N TRP A 62 -1.09 -10.94 -17.32
CA TRP A 62 -1.23 -9.95 -16.26
C TRP A 62 0.08 -9.19 -16.04
N ILE A 63 1.21 -9.90 -15.92
CA ILE A 63 2.55 -9.30 -15.82
C ILE A 63 2.82 -8.39 -17.02
N ARG A 64 2.54 -8.84 -18.25
CA ARG A 64 2.71 -8.01 -19.46
C ARG A 64 1.91 -6.70 -19.39
N LYS A 65 0.64 -6.75 -18.94
CA LYS A 65 -0.18 -5.54 -18.74
C LYS A 65 0.40 -4.62 -17.68
N MET A 66 0.93 -5.17 -16.58
CA MET A 66 1.59 -4.39 -15.54
C MET A 66 2.85 -3.70 -16.06
N VAL A 67 3.64 -4.35 -16.90
CA VAL A 67 4.82 -3.77 -17.55
C VAL A 67 4.42 -2.63 -18.49
N GLN A 68 3.36 -2.78 -19.29
CA GLN A 68 2.84 -1.71 -20.15
C GLN A 68 2.38 -0.49 -19.31
N PHE A 69 1.73 -0.74 -18.16
CA PHE A 69 1.33 0.33 -17.27
C PHE A 69 2.54 0.99 -16.59
N TYR A 70 3.52 0.19 -16.15
CA TYR A 70 4.80 0.69 -15.65
C TYR A 70 5.49 1.60 -16.64
N ASP A 71 5.59 1.21 -17.91
CA ASP A 71 6.21 2.01 -18.97
C ASP A 71 5.49 3.36 -19.19
N THR A 72 4.18 3.38 -18.98
CA THR A 72 3.39 4.62 -19.02
C THR A 72 3.69 5.51 -17.83
N VAL A 73 3.65 4.96 -16.62
CA VAL A 73 3.84 5.71 -15.37
C VAL A 73 5.27 6.24 -15.22
N ARG A 74 6.29 5.43 -15.54
CA ARG A 74 7.70 5.81 -15.37
C ARG A 74 8.16 6.96 -16.27
N ARG A 75 7.43 7.26 -17.33
CA ARG A 75 7.68 8.44 -18.18
C ARG A 75 7.39 9.74 -17.42
N VAL A 76 6.48 9.70 -16.46
CA VAL A 76 6.07 10.84 -15.64
C VAL A 76 6.76 10.81 -14.27
N VAL A 77 6.78 9.65 -13.60
CA VAL A 77 7.35 9.45 -12.27
C VAL A 77 8.52 8.47 -12.34
N LYS A 78 9.75 8.97 -12.17
CA LYS A 78 10.98 8.16 -12.32
C LYS A 78 11.13 7.07 -11.26
N ASP A 79 10.68 7.33 -10.02
CA ASP A 79 10.69 6.33 -8.96
C ASP A 79 9.38 5.52 -8.97
N THR A 80 9.23 4.71 -10.03
CA THR A 80 8.09 3.80 -10.20
C THR A 80 8.56 2.36 -9.99
N TRP A 81 7.81 1.61 -9.19
CA TRP A 81 8.04 0.22 -8.83
C TRP A 81 6.81 -0.62 -9.15
N VAL A 82 7.01 -1.91 -9.41
CA VAL A 82 5.91 -2.85 -9.72
C VAL A 82 5.99 -4.03 -8.79
N VAL A 83 4.93 -4.35 -8.10
CA VAL A 83 4.84 -5.59 -7.31
C VAL A 83 4.64 -6.75 -8.26
N VAL A 84 5.50 -7.78 -8.16
CA VAL A 84 5.25 -9.02 -8.92
C VAL A 84 3.91 -9.59 -8.47
N PRO A 85 3.02 -9.99 -9.39
CA PRO A 85 1.73 -10.59 -9.04
C PRO A 85 1.92 -11.79 -8.12
N ASP A 86 1.32 -11.74 -6.95
CA ASP A 86 1.41 -12.78 -5.92
C ASP A 86 0.06 -13.44 -5.68
N TYR A 87 0.09 -14.62 -5.07
CA TYR A 87 -1.10 -15.35 -4.68
C TYR A 87 -1.20 -15.30 -3.14
N PRO A 88 -2.16 -14.56 -2.60
CA PRO A 88 -2.26 -14.41 -1.15
C PRO A 88 -2.65 -15.71 -0.46
N SER A 89 -2.03 -15.96 0.68
CA SER A 89 -2.27 -17.15 1.48
C SER A 89 -3.49 -17.06 2.42
N ASP A 90 -4.08 -15.90 2.52
CA ASP A 90 -5.14 -15.53 3.46
C ASP A 90 -6.56 -15.63 2.88
N TYR A 91 -6.69 -16.11 1.63
CA TYR A 91 -7.99 -16.32 1.01
C TYR A 91 -8.49 -17.75 1.23
N PRO A 92 -9.76 -17.93 1.68
CA PRO A 92 -10.28 -19.22 2.14
C PRO A 92 -10.25 -20.36 1.11
N ASN A 93 -10.20 -20.03 -0.18
CA ASN A 93 -10.34 -21.00 -1.28
C ASN A 93 -9.00 -21.40 -1.93
N ASN A 94 -7.87 -20.89 -1.46
CA ASN A 94 -6.58 -21.23 -2.03
C ASN A 94 -5.73 -22.05 -1.03
N PRO A 95 -5.23 -23.24 -1.42
CA PRO A 95 -4.29 -23.99 -0.60
C PRO A 95 -3.00 -23.18 -0.37
N ILE A 96 -2.64 -22.94 0.89
CA ILE A 96 -1.50 -22.10 1.28
C ILE A 96 -0.18 -22.59 0.65
N SER A 97 0.01 -23.91 0.51
CA SER A 97 1.20 -24.48 -0.10
C SER A 97 1.38 -24.09 -1.57
N ASN A 98 0.29 -24.04 -2.33
CA ASN A 98 0.35 -23.69 -3.75
C ASN A 98 0.56 -22.18 -3.97
N ASN A 99 0.14 -21.34 -3.05
CA ASN A 99 0.24 -19.88 -3.20
C ASN A 99 1.70 -19.42 -3.22
N VAL A 100 2.56 -19.98 -2.37
CA VAL A 100 3.99 -19.68 -2.36
C VAL A 100 4.63 -20.11 -3.67
N GLU A 101 4.33 -21.33 -4.15
CA GLU A 101 4.83 -21.85 -5.41
C GLU A 101 4.40 -21.00 -6.62
N LEU A 102 3.13 -20.66 -6.68
CA LEU A 102 2.59 -19.83 -7.74
C LEU A 102 3.22 -18.43 -7.72
N THR A 103 3.45 -17.87 -6.55
CA THR A 103 4.15 -16.59 -6.40
C THR A 103 5.61 -16.67 -6.85
N ILE A 104 6.34 -17.75 -6.49
CA ILE A 104 7.73 -17.97 -6.93
C ILE A 104 7.79 -18.10 -8.45
N ARG A 105 6.89 -18.87 -9.06
CA ARG A 105 6.78 -18.98 -10.52
C ARG A 105 6.61 -17.63 -11.19
N ASN A 106 5.74 -16.75 -10.63
CA ASN A 106 5.53 -15.43 -11.17
C ASN A 106 6.75 -14.53 -11.03
N ILE A 107 7.47 -14.63 -9.90
CA ILE A 107 8.74 -13.91 -9.67
C ILE A 107 9.78 -14.33 -10.70
N GLU A 108 9.98 -15.64 -10.89
CA GLU A 108 10.93 -16.17 -11.87
C GLU A 108 10.58 -15.68 -13.28
N TYR A 109 9.30 -15.78 -13.68
CA TYR A 109 8.86 -15.29 -14.99
C TYR A 109 9.09 -13.79 -15.16
N ALA A 110 8.74 -12.98 -14.16
CA ALA A 110 8.89 -11.52 -14.23
C ALA A 110 10.35 -11.11 -14.36
N LEU A 111 11.24 -11.69 -13.53
CA LEU A 111 12.67 -11.37 -13.55
C LEU A 111 13.38 -11.83 -14.84
N ASN A 112 12.99 -12.98 -15.41
CA ASN A 112 13.61 -13.52 -16.62
C ASN A 112 13.13 -12.81 -17.89
N ASN A 113 11.86 -12.41 -17.97
CA ASN A 113 11.29 -11.83 -19.17
C ASN A 113 11.31 -10.28 -19.19
N TYR A 114 11.43 -9.63 -18.02
CA TYR A 114 11.40 -8.17 -17.87
C TYR A 114 12.45 -7.70 -16.87
N PRO A 115 13.77 -7.94 -17.13
CA PRO A 115 14.85 -7.65 -16.18
C PRO A 115 15.04 -6.15 -15.90
N ASP A 116 14.62 -5.27 -16.82
CA ASP A 116 14.76 -3.81 -16.70
C ASP A 116 13.64 -3.14 -15.88
N VAL A 117 12.62 -3.88 -15.50
CA VAL A 117 11.53 -3.38 -14.65
C VAL A 117 11.97 -3.35 -13.20
N LYS A 118 11.69 -2.26 -12.51
CA LYS A 118 11.93 -2.14 -11.07
C LYS A 118 10.88 -2.95 -10.30
N TRP A 119 11.18 -4.23 -10.08
CA TRP A 119 10.27 -5.14 -9.39
C TRP A 119 10.38 -5.01 -7.86
N ILE A 120 9.24 -5.10 -7.19
CA ILE A 120 9.12 -5.41 -5.76
C ILE A 120 8.79 -6.90 -5.64
N ILE A 121 9.64 -7.64 -4.92
CA ILE A 121 9.48 -9.09 -4.75
C ILE A 121 8.58 -9.38 -3.54
N PRO A 122 7.39 -9.97 -3.73
CA PRO A 122 6.50 -10.31 -2.62
C PRO A 122 6.99 -11.54 -1.86
N LEU A 123 7.02 -11.42 -0.54
CA LEU A 123 7.45 -12.47 0.39
C LEU A 123 6.20 -13.07 1.05
N GLN A 124 5.58 -14.00 0.36
CA GLN A 124 4.39 -14.68 0.86
C GLN A 124 4.70 -15.70 1.96
N GLY A 125 3.75 -15.91 2.86
CA GLY A 125 3.85 -16.90 3.93
C GLY A 125 2.47 -17.24 4.49
N LYS A 126 2.42 -18.19 5.44
CA LYS A 126 1.18 -18.51 6.15
C LYS A 126 0.74 -17.34 7.02
N PRO A 127 -0.58 -17.05 7.10
CA PRO A 127 -1.10 -16.06 8.03
C PRO A 127 -0.60 -16.32 9.46
N ASN A 128 -0.23 -15.24 10.16
CA ASN A 128 0.25 -15.27 11.54
C ASN A 128 1.50 -16.16 11.80
N SER A 129 2.29 -16.48 10.76
CA SER A 129 3.51 -17.27 10.90
C SER A 129 4.74 -16.52 10.38
N VAL A 130 5.53 -15.95 11.29
CA VAL A 130 6.82 -15.32 10.99
C VAL A 130 7.77 -16.33 10.34
N GLN A 131 7.81 -17.56 10.86
CA GLN A 131 8.68 -18.62 10.34
C GLN A 131 8.35 -18.98 8.89
N SER A 132 7.08 -18.97 8.50
CA SER A 132 6.71 -19.26 7.11
C SER A 132 7.25 -18.21 6.13
N VAL A 133 7.24 -16.93 6.52
CA VAL A 133 7.83 -15.86 5.70
C VAL A 133 9.36 -15.98 5.66
N ALA A 134 10.01 -16.32 6.78
CA ALA A 134 11.43 -16.57 6.84
C ALA A 134 11.85 -17.72 5.89
N ASN A 135 11.10 -18.82 5.89
CA ASN A 135 11.33 -19.94 4.99
C ASN A 135 11.21 -19.54 3.50
N THR A 136 10.24 -18.68 3.18
CA THR A 136 10.09 -18.14 1.81
C THR A 136 11.29 -17.27 1.42
N ILE A 137 11.77 -16.43 2.33
CA ILE A 137 12.99 -15.62 2.10
C ILE A 137 14.18 -16.52 1.79
N ASP A 138 14.42 -17.53 2.62
CA ASP A 138 15.55 -18.46 2.43
C ASP A 138 15.43 -19.22 1.11
N ARG A 139 14.25 -19.65 0.75
CA ARG A 139 13.99 -20.31 -0.52
C ARG A 139 14.27 -19.39 -1.72
N LEU A 140 13.79 -18.14 -1.70
CA LEU A 140 14.06 -17.17 -2.76
C LEU A 140 15.55 -16.85 -2.87
N LYS A 141 16.30 -16.83 -1.75
CA LYS A 141 17.77 -16.71 -1.76
C LYS A 141 18.42 -17.88 -2.47
N HIS A 142 18.04 -19.12 -2.11
CA HIS A 142 18.59 -20.34 -2.75
C HIS A 142 18.31 -20.39 -4.25
N LEU A 143 17.15 -19.91 -4.69
CA LEU A 143 16.78 -19.83 -6.11
C LEU A 143 17.41 -18.64 -6.83
N GLY A 144 18.14 -17.75 -6.13
CA GLY A 144 18.72 -16.53 -6.72
C GLY A 144 17.69 -15.51 -7.19
N LEU A 145 16.48 -15.53 -6.63
CA LEU A 145 15.35 -14.68 -7.07
C LEU A 145 15.23 -13.37 -6.29
N LEU A 146 16.03 -13.14 -5.24
CA LEU A 146 16.08 -11.86 -4.52
C LEU A 146 17.01 -10.84 -5.19
N LYS A 147 16.91 -10.68 -6.50
CA LYS A 147 17.76 -9.76 -7.28
C LYS A 147 17.37 -8.30 -7.08
N SER A 148 16.08 -8.02 -6.84
CA SER A 148 15.59 -6.65 -6.59
C SER A 148 16.13 -6.08 -5.28
N SER A 149 16.37 -4.78 -5.25
CA SER A 149 16.69 -4.04 -4.03
C SER A 149 15.46 -3.77 -3.14
N TYR A 150 14.25 -4.09 -3.62
CA TYR A 150 13.00 -3.82 -2.93
C TYR A 150 12.15 -5.10 -2.83
N VAL A 151 11.70 -5.40 -1.62
CA VAL A 151 10.86 -6.55 -1.30
C VAL A 151 9.61 -6.11 -0.56
N ALA A 152 8.54 -6.91 -0.61
CA ALA A 152 7.32 -6.62 0.12
C ALA A 152 6.89 -7.81 0.97
N VAL A 153 6.67 -7.57 2.25
CA VAL A 153 6.27 -8.61 3.22
C VAL A 153 4.76 -8.79 3.20
N ALA A 154 4.33 -10.04 3.06
CA ALA A 154 2.95 -10.51 3.11
C ALA A 154 2.88 -11.85 3.87
N PRO A 155 1.70 -12.29 4.35
CA PRO A 155 0.42 -11.59 4.44
C PRO A 155 0.37 -10.65 5.65
N THR A 156 0.00 -9.41 5.45
CA THR A 156 -0.06 -8.40 6.51
C THR A 156 -1.41 -7.68 6.58
N CYS A 157 -2.16 -7.67 5.48
CA CYS A 157 -3.45 -6.97 5.37
C CYS A 157 -4.54 -7.54 6.29
N VAL A 158 -4.47 -8.83 6.63
CA VAL A 158 -5.52 -9.53 7.40
C VAL A 158 -5.23 -9.58 8.90
N THR A 159 -3.99 -9.35 9.33
CA THR A 159 -3.65 -9.40 10.75
C THR A 159 -3.95 -8.08 11.46
N LYS A 160 -4.57 -8.19 12.63
CA LYS A 160 -4.80 -7.06 13.54
C LYS A 160 -3.77 -6.99 14.68
N SER A 161 -2.91 -8.00 14.81
CA SER A 161 -1.92 -8.07 15.90
C SER A 161 -0.72 -7.19 15.60
N VAL A 162 -0.58 -6.10 16.34
CA VAL A 162 0.58 -5.19 16.27
C VAL A 162 1.87 -5.92 16.62
N ASP A 163 1.84 -6.79 17.64
CA ASP A 163 3.01 -7.58 18.04
C ASP A 163 3.47 -8.55 16.94
N PHE A 164 2.54 -9.21 16.26
CA PHE A 164 2.88 -10.04 15.11
C PHE A 164 3.54 -9.22 14.00
N LEU A 165 2.95 -8.08 13.63
CA LEU A 165 3.50 -7.19 12.59
C LEU A 165 4.90 -6.70 12.96
N ARG A 166 5.12 -6.33 14.23
CA ARG A 166 6.42 -5.91 14.74
C ARG A 166 7.47 -7.04 14.65
N ARG A 167 7.13 -8.25 15.08
CA ARG A 167 8.02 -9.43 14.98
C ARG A 167 8.34 -9.78 13.53
N LEU A 168 7.33 -9.74 12.66
CA LEU A 168 7.50 -10.02 11.23
C LEU A 168 8.42 -8.97 10.58
N ALA A 169 8.20 -7.67 10.84
CA ALA A 169 9.04 -6.58 10.34
C ALA A 169 10.49 -6.71 10.82
N PHE A 170 10.69 -7.00 12.12
CA PHE A 170 12.01 -7.23 12.70
C PHE A 170 12.72 -8.40 12.03
N THR A 171 12.05 -9.56 11.90
CA THR A 171 12.64 -10.76 11.26
C THR A 171 13.00 -10.49 9.80
N ALA A 172 12.10 -9.85 9.04
CA ALA A 172 12.39 -9.48 7.66
C ALA A 172 13.62 -8.57 7.56
N ARG A 173 13.75 -7.57 8.43
CA ARG A 173 14.92 -6.67 8.48
C ARG A 173 16.21 -7.42 8.83
N GLN A 174 16.17 -8.37 9.77
CA GLN A 174 17.36 -9.19 10.09
C GLN A 174 17.85 -10.04 8.91
N LEU A 175 16.90 -10.61 8.15
CA LEU A 175 17.21 -11.50 7.03
C LEU A 175 17.56 -10.73 5.74
N LEU A 176 17.15 -9.45 5.61
CA LEU A 176 17.20 -8.65 4.38
C LEU A 176 17.76 -7.24 4.67
N ARG A 177 18.93 -7.18 5.31
CA ARG A 177 19.56 -5.93 5.78
C ARG A 177 19.83 -4.92 4.68
N ASP A 178 20.16 -5.39 3.48
CA ASP A 178 20.52 -4.63 2.29
C ASP A 178 19.33 -4.24 1.41
N LYS A 179 18.12 -4.71 1.72
CA LYS A 179 16.91 -4.47 0.92
C LYS A 179 16.05 -3.37 1.50
N ARG A 180 15.36 -2.64 0.62
CA ARG A 180 14.18 -1.87 1.01
C ARG A 180 13.04 -2.84 1.31
N ILE A 181 12.32 -2.60 2.39
CA ILE A 181 11.22 -3.45 2.83
C ILE A 181 9.93 -2.65 2.85
N HIS A 182 8.95 -3.12 2.09
CA HIS A 182 7.56 -2.68 2.14
C HIS A 182 6.73 -3.66 2.97
N MET A 183 5.70 -3.20 3.67
CA MET A 183 4.69 -4.06 4.29
C MET A 183 3.31 -3.66 3.79
N PHE A 184 2.58 -4.61 3.18
CA PHE A 184 1.26 -4.33 2.60
C PHE A 184 0.19 -4.07 3.65
N GLY A 185 -0.67 -3.07 3.39
CA GLY A 185 -1.95 -2.86 4.04
C GLY A 185 -1.89 -2.64 5.56
N VAL A 186 -0.79 -2.13 6.11
CA VAL A 186 -0.63 -1.98 7.54
C VAL A 186 -1.46 -0.81 8.07
N THR A 187 -2.24 -1.08 9.11
CA THR A 187 -3.05 -0.06 9.79
C THR A 187 -2.19 0.93 10.58
N ALA A 188 -2.67 2.16 10.72
CA ALA A 188 -1.98 3.23 11.45
C ALA A 188 -1.59 2.89 12.90
N ARG A 189 -2.27 1.92 13.53
CA ARG A 189 -1.94 1.45 14.90
C ARG A 189 -0.55 0.83 15.00
N ALA A 190 -0.08 0.17 13.94
CA ALA A 190 1.21 -0.53 13.94
C ALA A 190 2.38 0.32 13.42
N TRP A 191 2.14 1.47 12.79
CA TRP A 191 3.20 2.23 12.12
C TRP A 191 4.38 2.57 13.01
N LYS A 192 4.11 3.04 14.23
CA LYS A 192 5.16 3.39 15.19
C LYS A 192 6.03 2.19 15.54
N ASP A 193 5.42 1.01 15.68
CA ASP A 193 6.09 -0.23 16.08
C ASP A 193 6.95 -0.84 14.97
N ILE A 194 6.55 -0.66 13.70
CA ILE A 194 7.26 -1.21 12.55
C ILE A 194 8.24 -0.22 11.89
N SER A 195 8.08 1.09 12.12
CA SER A 195 8.77 2.15 11.35
C SER A 195 10.30 2.06 11.38
N ARG A 196 10.89 1.45 12.39
CA ARG A 196 12.34 1.22 12.50
C ARG A 196 12.85 0.03 11.69
N TYR A 197 11.95 -0.83 11.22
CA TYR A 197 12.30 -2.08 10.53
C TYR A 197 11.94 -2.08 9.06
N VAL A 198 10.99 -1.23 8.63
CA VAL A 198 10.52 -1.17 7.25
C VAL A 198 10.68 0.23 6.67
N ASP A 199 10.89 0.27 5.36
CA ASP A 199 11.11 1.55 4.65
C ASP A 199 9.80 2.17 4.22
N SER A 200 8.78 1.33 3.98
CA SER A 200 7.46 1.81 3.58
C SER A 200 6.33 0.84 3.91
N THR A 201 5.14 1.37 3.89
CA THR A 201 3.87 0.62 3.92
C THR A 201 2.82 1.33 3.07
N ASP A 202 1.75 0.63 2.72
CA ASP A 202 0.56 1.24 2.12
C ASP A 202 -0.64 1.16 3.05
N THR A 203 -1.62 2.01 2.76
CA THR A 203 -2.85 2.05 3.55
C THR A 203 -4.02 2.66 2.79
N ILE A 204 -5.22 2.20 3.13
CA ILE A 204 -6.50 2.82 2.78
C ILE A 204 -7.20 3.38 4.02
N THR A 205 -6.45 3.61 5.10
CA THR A 205 -6.98 3.97 6.43
C THR A 205 -7.81 5.26 6.41
N PHE A 206 -7.57 6.18 5.48
CA PHE A 206 -8.37 7.41 5.36
C PHE A 206 -9.86 7.12 5.19
N ASN A 207 -10.26 6.00 4.59
CA ASN A 207 -11.67 5.58 4.49
C ASN A 207 -12.32 5.32 5.85
N PHE A 208 -11.53 5.04 6.88
CA PHE A 208 -12.00 4.75 8.23
C PHE A 208 -12.05 5.98 9.13
N TYR A 209 -11.44 7.11 8.73
CA TYR A 209 -11.49 8.32 9.56
C TYR A 209 -12.90 8.88 9.68
N CYS A 210 -13.74 8.70 8.68
CA CYS A 210 -15.15 9.05 8.78
C CYS A 210 -15.86 8.33 9.94
N LEU A 211 -15.52 7.09 10.26
CA LEU A 211 -16.05 6.39 11.43
C LEU A 211 -15.75 7.14 12.73
N THR A 212 -14.60 7.79 12.83
CA THR A 212 -14.20 8.57 14.01
C THR A 212 -14.96 9.88 14.11
N TYR A 213 -15.23 10.56 12.98
CA TYR A 213 -15.79 11.90 12.96
C TYR A 213 -17.31 11.93 12.80
N ILE A 214 -17.87 10.98 12.05
CA ILE A 214 -19.31 10.94 11.72
C ILE A 214 -19.99 9.59 12.02
N GLY A 215 -19.29 8.63 12.64
CA GLY A 215 -19.85 7.34 13.10
C GLY A 215 -20.14 6.33 11.99
N ARG A 216 -19.84 6.62 10.72
CA ARG A 216 -20.04 5.71 9.58
C ARG A 216 -18.92 5.85 8.53
N ARG A 217 -18.85 4.94 7.56
CA ARG A 217 -17.89 5.06 6.44
C ARG A 217 -18.21 6.27 5.58
N CYS A 218 -17.17 6.87 4.99
CA CYS A 218 -17.33 7.95 4.02
C CYS A 218 -18.18 7.48 2.83
N SER A 219 -19.20 8.25 2.46
CA SER A 219 -20.12 7.94 1.35
C SER A 219 -20.38 9.13 0.43
N THR A 220 -20.23 10.34 0.94
CA THR A 220 -20.40 11.57 0.16
C THR A 220 -19.05 12.18 -0.20
N PHE A 221 -19.04 13.06 -1.20
CA PHE A 221 -17.86 13.83 -1.60
C PHE A 221 -17.20 14.53 -0.40
N MET A 222 -17.98 15.25 0.40
CA MET A 222 -17.48 16.01 1.55
C MET A 222 -16.92 15.11 2.64
N GLU A 223 -17.51 13.94 2.86
CA GLU A 223 -16.99 12.95 3.82
C GLU A 223 -15.66 12.36 3.36
N HIS A 224 -15.49 12.12 2.07
CA HIS A 224 -14.19 11.69 1.55
C HIS A 224 -13.12 12.78 1.71
N VAL A 225 -13.47 14.05 1.53
CA VAL A 225 -12.58 15.18 1.81
C VAL A 225 -12.23 15.23 3.30
N LEU A 226 -13.21 15.12 4.19
CA LEU A 226 -12.99 15.07 5.65
C LEU A 226 -12.05 13.94 6.04
N GLY A 227 -12.32 12.72 5.57
CA GLY A 227 -11.49 11.54 5.86
C GLY A 227 -10.04 11.71 5.36
N TRP A 228 -9.87 12.30 4.20
CA TRP A 228 -8.56 12.59 3.62
C TRP A 228 -7.78 13.63 4.44
N LEU A 229 -8.41 14.75 4.80
CA LEU A 229 -7.78 15.80 5.61
C LEU A 229 -7.42 15.29 7.00
N ALA A 230 -8.28 14.51 7.64
CA ALA A 230 -7.99 13.88 8.92
C ALA A 230 -6.79 12.91 8.84
N PHE A 231 -6.66 12.19 7.74
CA PHE A 231 -5.52 11.32 7.47
C PHE A 231 -4.22 12.13 7.30
N LEU A 232 -4.24 13.20 6.51
CA LEU A 232 -3.08 14.08 6.32
C LEU A 232 -2.63 14.71 7.63
N ASP A 233 -3.56 15.21 8.45
CA ASP A 233 -3.29 15.79 9.77
C ASP A 233 -2.60 14.77 10.69
N LYS A 234 -3.06 13.52 10.69
CA LYS A 234 -2.40 12.45 11.44
C LYS A 234 -0.99 12.17 10.92
N LEU A 235 -0.80 12.05 9.60
CA LEU A 235 0.53 11.82 9.02
C LEU A 235 1.52 12.92 9.41
N PHE A 236 1.07 14.17 9.40
CA PHE A 236 1.87 15.33 9.78
C PHE A 236 2.20 15.33 11.27
N LYS A 237 1.21 15.15 12.14
CA LYS A 237 1.39 15.08 13.61
C LYS A 237 2.29 13.94 14.05
N ASP A 238 2.22 12.80 13.40
CA ASP A 238 3.05 11.63 13.68
C ASP A 238 4.44 11.71 13.02
N GLY A 239 4.74 12.77 12.24
CA GLY A 239 6.03 13.00 11.59
C GLY A 239 6.31 12.12 10.36
N TYR A 240 5.28 11.55 9.73
CA TYR A 240 5.42 10.74 8.50
C TYR A 240 5.50 11.60 7.23
N ILE A 241 5.01 12.83 7.27
CA ILE A 241 5.14 13.81 6.17
C ILE A 241 5.68 15.14 6.70
N THR A 242 6.39 15.87 5.85
CA THR A 242 6.88 17.21 6.15
C THR A 242 5.76 18.25 6.10
N LYS A 243 6.00 19.43 6.69
CA LYS A 243 5.10 20.58 6.60
C LYS A 243 4.81 20.96 5.15
N GLU A 244 5.81 20.96 4.29
CA GLU A 244 5.67 21.26 2.86
C GLU A 244 4.71 20.29 2.15
N ILE A 245 4.85 18.98 2.39
CA ILE A 245 3.96 17.96 1.84
C ILE A 245 2.53 18.17 2.35
N TYR A 246 2.37 18.44 3.66
CA TYR A 246 1.08 18.69 4.26
C TYR A 246 0.39 19.90 3.65
N GLU A 247 1.07 21.04 3.56
CA GLU A 247 0.54 22.30 3.01
C GLU A 247 0.16 22.15 1.53
N LYS A 248 0.99 21.48 0.73
CA LYS A 248 0.70 21.22 -0.68
C LYS A 248 -0.51 20.32 -0.86
N ALA A 249 -0.64 19.25 -0.05
CA ALA A 249 -1.80 18.37 -0.09
C ALA A 249 -3.07 19.10 0.34
N LEU A 250 -3.01 19.92 1.37
CA LEU A 250 -4.11 20.77 1.84
C LEU A 250 -4.54 21.78 0.77
N HIS A 251 -3.57 22.43 0.10
CA HIS A 251 -3.83 23.36 -1.00
C HIS A 251 -4.57 22.68 -2.15
N SER A 252 -4.20 21.46 -2.51
CA SER A 252 -4.87 20.70 -3.57
C SER A 252 -6.37 20.45 -3.26
N VAL A 253 -6.71 20.33 -1.99
CA VAL A 253 -8.10 20.22 -1.54
C VAL A 253 -8.79 21.57 -1.62
N LYS A 254 -8.17 22.63 -1.08
CA LYS A 254 -8.75 23.98 -1.00
C LYS A 254 -9.17 24.54 -2.36
N ILE A 255 -8.35 24.37 -3.39
CA ILE A 255 -8.66 24.89 -4.74
C ILE A 255 -9.78 24.15 -5.46
N ASN A 256 -10.16 22.95 -4.99
CA ASN A 256 -11.19 22.10 -5.59
C ASN A 256 -12.46 21.94 -4.73
N THR A 257 -12.55 22.70 -3.62
CA THR A 257 -13.72 22.78 -2.77
C THR A 257 -14.16 24.23 -2.63
N SER A 258 -15.45 24.47 -2.38
CA SER A 258 -15.89 25.83 -2.05
C SER A 258 -15.28 26.28 -0.71
N ILE A 259 -15.03 27.59 -0.56
CA ILE A 259 -14.47 28.18 0.67
C ILE A 259 -15.31 27.76 1.89
N ARG A 260 -16.64 27.86 1.78
CA ARG A 260 -17.58 27.52 2.87
C ARG A 260 -17.48 26.04 3.27
N GLU A 261 -17.40 25.14 2.31
CA GLU A 261 -17.26 23.70 2.57
C GLU A 261 -15.90 23.38 3.22
N PHE A 262 -14.83 23.98 2.73
CA PHE A 262 -13.50 23.80 3.29
C PHE A 262 -13.41 24.27 4.74
N GLU A 263 -13.94 25.49 5.05
CA GLU A 263 -13.98 26.05 6.40
C GLU A 263 -14.82 25.17 7.34
N SER A 264 -15.96 24.67 6.89
CA SER A 264 -16.80 23.74 7.67
C SER A 264 -16.05 22.46 8.05
N ILE A 265 -15.29 21.87 7.12
CA ILE A 265 -14.49 20.68 7.39
C ILE A 265 -13.35 20.98 8.37
N MET A 266 -12.64 22.10 8.19
CA MET A 266 -11.56 22.51 9.09
C MET A 266 -12.08 22.77 10.51
N HIS A 267 -13.27 23.33 10.66
CA HIS A 267 -13.93 23.51 11.95
C HIS A 267 -14.26 22.16 12.62
N LEU A 268 -14.79 21.18 11.87
CA LEU A 268 -15.01 19.82 12.38
C LEU A 268 -13.72 19.14 12.86
N LEU A 269 -12.63 19.27 12.10
CA LEU A 269 -11.33 18.71 12.47
C LEU A 269 -10.74 19.34 13.73
N SER A 270 -10.89 20.67 13.91
CA SER A 270 -10.38 21.38 15.09
C SER A 270 -11.17 21.03 16.37
N ASN A 271 -12.49 20.91 16.29
CA ASN A 271 -13.34 20.61 17.43
C ASN A 271 -13.20 19.18 17.96
N THR A 272 -12.88 18.22 17.10
CA THR A 272 -12.66 16.82 17.50
C THR A 272 -11.30 16.59 18.17
N ASN A 273 -10.33 17.46 18.00
CA ASN A 273 -9.05 17.40 18.73
C ASN A 273 -9.21 17.74 20.23
N VAL A 274 -10.28 18.43 20.63
CA VAL A 274 -10.57 18.77 22.04
C VAL A 274 -11.18 17.58 22.82
N SER A 275 -11.79 16.61 22.14
CA SER A 275 -12.50 15.48 22.79
C SER A 275 -11.70 14.16 22.83
N LYS A 276 -10.47 14.12 22.33
CA LYS A 276 -9.68 12.87 22.21
C LYS A 276 -8.81 12.54 23.42
N ASN A 277 -9.41 12.41 24.61
CA ASN A 277 -8.93 11.48 25.63
C ASN A 277 -9.79 10.20 25.70
N LYS A 278 -10.48 9.82 24.63
CA LYS A 278 -11.23 8.57 24.57
C LYS A 278 -10.60 7.65 23.52
N THR A 279 -9.99 6.60 24.04
CA THR A 279 -9.46 5.37 23.45
C THR A 279 -10.15 4.99 22.13
N ILE A 280 -9.40 5.01 21.03
CA ILE A 280 -9.81 4.37 19.77
C ILE A 280 -9.58 2.87 19.95
N ILE A 281 -10.67 2.12 19.96
CA ILE A 281 -10.74 0.65 19.99
C ILE A 281 -10.10 0.05 18.74
#